data_3d59d94467e7c3460866e21da89daa18
#
_entry.id   3d59d94467e7c3460866e21da89daa18
#
_cell.length_a   1.000
_cell.length_b   1.000
_cell.length_c   1.000
_cell.angle_alpha   90.00
_cell.angle_beta   90.00
_cell.angle_gamma   90.00
#
_symmetry.space_group_name_H-M   'P 1'
#
loop_
_entity.id
_entity.type
_entity.pdbx_description
1 polymer ?
#
loop_
_entity_poly.entity_id
_entity_poly.type
_entity_poly.pdbx_seq_one_letter_code
_entity_poly.pdbx_strand_id
1 'polypeptide(L)'
;MPPRASGIIPMPASSLANRLFLSATAWLVVILAITGVVLSSVYKNATERAFDRRLNLYLRTLIAEVATPDEPPDRQFQSLGEPLFELPLSGWYWQITRTDTEKPEVRSSRSLWDKKLPKLEEQGTELTAAGIRIAYVDGPEGQNLRMVERPVDLGADGKFLVSVAGDDTEIFDETRSFDYYLGGTFTALGIVLLLTTVFQVRFGLAPLKRISESIADIRSGRAERLEGEFPVEIAPLARETNALIDANREIVERARTHVGNLAHAIKTPLSVIVNEAGAHATDPFAAKVMEQADVMRDQVAHHLERARIAARVSVVATVTEVAPAIEALRRTMEKIHRGRGIVVEVEADPSAKFRGERQDLEEMVGNLVDNACKWAASRVFIEVLVEAPHQASAGPRLHVIVDDDGRGLSEAERTQVSRRGQRLDESKPGSGLGLSIVTELAALYGGSLSLGRAPTGGLRAELVLPGI
;
A
#
# COMPACT_ATOMS: atom_id res chain seq x y z
N MET A 1 -22.30 34.18 -16.53
CA MET A 1 -21.03 33.68 -15.98
C MET A 1 -21.34 32.77 -14.80
N PRO A 2 -21.16 31.46 -14.88
CA PRO A 2 -21.27 30.55 -13.72
C PRO A 2 -19.94 30.52 -12.97
N PRO A 3 -19.93 30.30 -11.64
CA PRO A 3 -18.74 30.31 -10.85
C PRO A 3 -17.89 29.06 -11.11
N ARG A 4 -16.57 29.27 -11.24
CA ARG A 4 -15.56 28.22 -11.36
C ARG A 4 -15.54 27.35 -10.09
N ALA A 5 -15.88 26.09 -10.24
CA ALA A 5 -15.62 25.08 -9.23
C ALA A 5 -14.09 24.96 -9.01
N SER A 6 -13.65 25.28 -7.81
CA SER A 6 -12.29 25.02 -7.33
C SER A 6 -12.04 23.52 -7.36
N GLY A 7 -11.25 23.07 -8.32
CA GLY A 7 -10.77 21.69 -8.40
C GLY A 7 -9.91 21.37 -7.19
N ILE A 8 -10.45 20.59 -6.26
CA ILE A 8 -9.67 19.89 -5.24
C ILE A 8 -8.84 18.86 -5.99
N ILE A 9 -7.55 19.12 -6.15
CA ILE A 9 -6.58 18.15 -6.65
C ILE A 9 -6.63 16.97 -5.66
N PRO A 10 -7.01 15.74 -6.06
CA PRO A 10 -6.96 14.60 -5.18
C PRO A 10 -5.49 14.34 -4.83
N MET A 11 -5.11 14.57 -3.57
CA MET A 11 -3.82 14.10 -3.06
C MET A 11 -3.75 12.59 -3.30
N PRO A 12 -2.61 12.07 -3.81
CA PRO A 12 -2.45 10.64 -4.00
C PRO A 12 -2.72 9.95 -2.66
N ALA A 13 -3.62 8.98 -2.67
CA ALA A 13 -4.04 8.25 -1.48
C ALA A 13 -2.80 7.63 -0.82
N SER A 14 -2.28 8.28 0.23
CA SER A 14 -1.13 7.79 0.96
C SER A 14 -1.48 6.43 1.57
N SER A 15 -0.65 5.43 1.33
CA SER A 15 -0.80 4.09 1.91
C SER A 15 -1.04 4.18 3.42
N LEU A 16 -1.97 3.38 3.96
CA LEU A 16 -2.24 3.29 5.40
C LEU A 16 -0.96 3.05 6.20
N ALA A 17 -0.07 2.20 5.67
CA ALA A 17 1.25 1.94 6.23
C ALA A 17 2.08 3.21 6.36
N ASN A 18 2.13 4.06 5.32
CA ASN A 18 2.88 5.32 5.35
C ASN A 18 2.28 6.31 6.35
N ARG A 19 0.96 6.38 6.47
CA ARG A 19 0.30 7.26 7.44
C ARG A 19 0.61 6.84 8.88
N LEU A 20 0.53 5.55 9.20
CA LEU A 20 0.88 5.00 10.49
C LEU A 20 2.37 5.22 10.81
N PHE A 21 3.25 4.95 9.86
CA PHE A 21 4.69 5.16 10.02
C PHE A 21 5.03 6.63 10.28
N LEU A 22 4.50 7.55 9.46
CA LEU A 22 4.76 8.99 9.62
C LEU A 22 4.23 9.54 10.95
N SER A 23 3.03 9.14 11.37
CA SER A 23 2.47 9.57 12.64
C SER A 23 3.28 9.05 13.83
N ALA A 24 3.67 7.77 13.82
CA ALA A 24 4.50 7.17 14.86
C ALA A 24 5.88 7.83 14.93
N THR A 25 6.51 8.09 13.77
CA THR A 25 7.80 8.78 13.68
C THR A 25 7.71 10.22 14.22
N ALA A 26 6.66 10.96 13.86
CA ALA A 26 6.47 12.33 14.35
C ALA A 26 6.36 12.37 15.87
N TRP A 27 5.53 11.50 16.46
CA TRP A 27 5.40 11.40 17.91
C TRP A 27 6.70 10.98 18.59
N LEU A 28 7.42 10.01 18.01
CA LEU A 28 8.72 9.55 18.53
C LEU A 28 9.72 10.71 18.61
N VAL A 29 9.86 11.48 17.53
CA VAL A 29 10.78 12.63 17.47
C VAL A 29 10.40 13.69 18.51
N VAL A 30 9.12 14.02 18.62
CA VAL A 30 8.63 15.01 19.61
C VAL A 30 8.91 14.55 21.03
N ILE A 31 8.62 13.30 21.36
CA ILE A 31 8.83 12.75 22.72
C ILE A 31 10.33 12.74 23.05
N LEU A 32 11.19 12.25 22.15
CA LEU A 32 12.64 12.21 22.39
C LEU A 32 13.23 13.62 22.53
N ALA A 33 12.78 14.58 21.70
CA ALA A 33 13.24 15.96 21.79
C ALA A 33 12.85 16.61 23.14
N ILE A 34 11.59 16.49 23.54
CA ILE A 34 11.12 17.04 24.82
C ILE A 34 11.87 16.39 25.99
N THR A 35 11.98 15.05 25.99
CA THR A 35 12.67 14.31 27.04
C THR A 35 14.15 14.69 27.10
N GLY A 36 14.81 14.86 25.94
CA GLY A 36 16.20 15.30 25.84
C GLY A 36 16.42 16.66 26.46
N VAL A 37 15.60 17.65 26.09
CA VAL A 37 15.69 19.01 26.65
C VAL A 37 15.45 19.03 28.17
N VAL A 38 14.45 18.31 28.63
CA VAL A 38 14.15 18.21 30.06
C VAL A 38 15.31 17.57 30.82
N LEU A 39 15.84 16.46 30.33
CA LEU A 39 16.92 15.74 31.02
C LEU A 39 18.23 16.53 31.04
N SER A 40 18.60 17.18 29.93
CA SER A 40 19.74 18.09 29.84
C SER A 40 19.59 19.26 30.83
N SER A 41 18.43 19.90 30.90
CA SER A 41 18.14 20.97 31.83
C SER A 41 18.21 20.52 33.31
N VAL A 42 17.66 19.36 33.63
CA VAL A 42 17.72 18.79 34.97
C VAL A 42 19.16 18.48 35.37
N TYR A 43 19.95 17.90 34.44
CA TYR A 43 21.35 17.59 34.72
C TYR A 43 22.19 18.85 34.92
N LYS A 44 22.06 19.86 34.05
CA LYS A 44 22.74 21.17 34.20
C LYS A 44 22.43 21.80 35.56
N ASN A 45 21.16 21.87 35.90
CA ASN A 45 20.75 22.44 37.20
C ASN A 45 21.31 21.63 38.41
N ALA A 46 21.46 20.31 38.26
CA ALA A 46 22.02 19.46 39.31
C ALA A 46 23.53 19.71 39.47
N THR A 47 24.27 19.85 38.38
CA THR A 47 25.71 20.15 38.31
C THR A 47 25.98 21.54 38.88
N GLU A 48 25.22 22.55 38.46
CA GLU A 48 25.33 23.92 39.04
C GLU A 48 25.09 23.93 40.54
N ARG A 49 24.05 23.25 41.04
CA ARG A 49 23.81 23.17 42.51
C ARG A 49 24.92 22.43 43.25
N ALA A 50 25.54 21.43 42.66
CA ALA A 50 26.67 20.71 43.24
C ALA A 50 27.88 21.66 43.38
N PHE A 51 28.17 22.43 42.34
CA PHE A 51 29.22 23.41 42.30
C PHE A 51 28.97 24.54 43.32
N ASP A 52 27.74 25.10 43.36
CA ASP A 52 27.33 26.10 44.33
C ASP A 52 27.49 25.60 45.78
N ARG A 53 27.19 24.33 46.06
CA ARG A 53 27.42 23.73 47.39
C ARG A 53 28.91 23.72 47.75
N ARG A 54 29.82 23.44 46.81
CA ARG A 54 31.26 23.46 47.01
C ARG A 54 31.74 24.88 47.30
N LEU A 55 31.32 25.86 46.50
CA LEU A 55 31.65 27.28 46.75
C LEU A 55 31.12 27.75 48.11
N ASN A 56 29.91 27.37 48.49
CA ASN A 56 29.31 27.70 49.77
C ASN A 56 30.06 27.08 50.95
N LEU A 57 30.67 25.91 50.80
CA LEU A 57 31.51 25.31 51.82
C LEU A 57 32.74 26.18 52.08
N TYR A 58 33.46 26.59 51.03
CA TYR A 58 34.61 27.49 51.17
C TYR A 58 34.21 28.85 51.73
N LEU A 59 33.08 29.40 51.29
CA LEU A 59 32.54 30.65 51.80
C LEU A 59 32.30 30.58 53.32
N ARG A 60 31.70 29.52 53.84
CA ARG A 60 31.46 29.30 55.26
C ARG A 60 32.75 29.19 56.05
N THR A 61 33.75 28.50 55.50
CA THR A 61 35.07 28.37 56.12
C THR A 61 35.75 29.75 56.27
N LEU A 62 35.71 30.56 55.22
CA LEU A 62 36.25 31.94 55.25
C LEU A 62 35.52 32.82 56.25
N ILE A 63 34.18 32.73 56.33
CA ILE A 63 33.38 33.49 57.30
C ILE A 63 33.73 33.07 58.70
N ALA A 64 33.90 31.78 59.01
CA ALA A 64 34.30 31.29 60.31
C ALA A 64 35.69 31.86 60.75
N GLU A 65 36.61 31.91 59.78
CA GLU A 65 37.95 32.45 60.01
C GLU A 65 37.93 33.97 60.29
N VAL A 66 37.10 34.73 59.56
CA VAL A 66 36.91 36.18 59.80
C VAL A 66 36.25 36.43 61.09
N ALA A 67 35.37 35.55 61.63
CA ALA A 67 34.63 35.72 62.90
C ALA A 67 35.43 35.28 64.10
N THR A 68 36.69 34.84 64.00
CA THR A 68 37.53 34.41 65.13
C THR A 68 38.56 35.51 65.43
N PRO A 69 38.37 36.34 66.52
CA PRO A 69 39.13 37.61 66.78
C PRO A 69 40.55 37.45 67.31
N ASP A 70 40.99 36.29 67.78
CA ASP A 70 42.17 36.13 68.66
C ASP A 70 43.48 35.67 67.98
N GLU A 71 43.71 35.97 66.68
CA GLU A 71 44.96 35.62 66.06
C GLU A 71 45.72 36.79 65.41
N PRO A 72 47.06 36.79 65.46
CA PRO A 72 47.87 37.93 64.99
C PRO A 72 47.65 38.20 63.54
N PRO A 73 47.70 39.48 63.09
CA PRO A 73 47.36 39.90 61.69
C PRO A 73 48.29 39.35 60.61
N ASP A 74 49.33 38.62 60.96
CA ASP A 74 50.37 38.12 60.06
C ASP A 74 50.25 36.62 59.75
N ARG A 75 49.17 36.00 60.26
CA ARG A 75 48.94 34.58 59.90
C ARG A 75 48.38 34.48 58.46
N GLN A 76 49.19 33.88 57.62
CA GLN A 76 48.73 33.48 56.29
C GLN A 76 47.50 32.55 56.50
N PHE A 77 46.33 32.91 55.92
CA PHE A 77 45.17 32.05 55.90
C PHE A 77 45.57 30.64 55.60
N GLN A 78 45.37 29.70 56.54
CA GLN A 78 45.63 28.29 56.26
C GLN A 78 44.92 27.93 54.98
N SER A 79 45.59 27.21 54.10
CA SER A 79 45.01 26.82 52.81
C SER A 79 43.63 26.20 53.06
N LEU A 80 42.59 26.67 52.35
CA LEU A 80 41.22 26.16 52.43
C LEU A 80 41.09 24.68 52.01
N GLY A 81 42.24 23.97 51.96
CA GLY A 81 42.33 22.59 51.52
C GLY A 81 42.22 22.43 49.97
N GLU A 82 42.12 23.54 49.25
CA GLU A 82 42.09 23.56 47.79
C GLU A 82 43.36 24.20 47.24
N PRO A 83 44.28 23.42 46.67
CA PRO A 83 45.54 23.94 46.16
C PRO A 83 45.41 25.03 45.09
N LEU A 84 44.27 25.05 44.40
CA LEU A 84 44.03 26.01 43.32
C LEU A 84 43.91 27.44 43.81
N PHE A 85 43.60 27.70 45.08
CA PHE A 85 43.64 29.05 45.67
C PHE A 85 45.06 29.60 45.84
N GLU A 86 46.07 28.74 45.77
CA GLU A 86 47.47 29.13 45.91
C GLU A 86 48.16 29.32 44.55
N LEU A 87 47.61 28.77 43.47
CA LEU A 87 48.16 28.85 42.11
C LEU A 87 47.70 30.14 41.44
N PRO A 88 48.63 31.04 40.98
CA PRO A 88 48.25 32.25 40.29
C PRO A 88 47.34 31.98 39.09
N LEU A 89 46.23 32.73 39.01
CA LEU A 89 45.28 32.71 37.90
C LEU A 89 44.65 31.35 37.60
N SER A 90 44.50 30.51 38.66
CA SER A 90 43.99 29.14 38.59
C SER A 90 42.53 29.01 38.21
N GLY A 91 41.75 30.09 38.22
CA GLY A 91 40.30 30.07 38.07
C GLY A 91 39.54 29.91 39.40
N TRP A 92 40.26 29.63 40.50
CA TRP A 92 39.65 29.53 41.84
C TRP A 92 40.12 30.69 42.68
N TYR A 93 39.20 31.52 43.14
CA TYR A 93 39.49 32.80 43.82
C TYR A 93 38.62 32.99 45.04
N TRP A 94 39.19 33.59 46.05
CA TRP A 94 38.38 34.14 47.15
C TRP A 94 38.83 35.58 47.47
N GLN A 95 37.90 36.38 47.96
CA GLN A 95 38.13 37.75 48.35
C GLN A 95 37.30 38.13 49.59
N ILE A 96 37.89 38.76 50.56
CA ILE A 96 37.24 39.34 51.71
C ILE A 96 37.48 40.86 51.64
N THR A 97 36.40 41.63 51.66
CA THR A 97 36.44 43.06 51.56
C THR A 97 35.77 43.66 52.78
N ARG A 98 36.49 44.46 53.55
CA ARG A 98 35.90 45.23 54.68
C ARG A 98 35.15 46.42 54.11
N THR A 99 33.85 46.58 54.46
CA THR A 99 32.96 47.56 53.80
C THR A 99 32.61 48.76 54.73
N ASP A 100 33.02 48.76 56.00
CA ASP A 100 32.71 49.74 57.00
C ASP A 100 33.80 50.82 57.17
N THR A 101 34.88 50.78 56.35
CA THR A 101 36.00 51.73 56.38
C THR A 101 36.03 52.55 55.10
N GLU A 102 36.48 53.86 55.24
CA GLU A 102 36.63 54.76 54.07
C GLU A 102 37.59 54.22 52.99
N LYS A 103 38.58 53.41 53.39
CA LYS A 103 39.45 52.68 52.48
C LYS A 103 39.17 51.16 52.64
N PRO A 104 38.54 50.50 51.69
CA PRO A 104 38.26 49.06 51.78
C PRO A 104 39.57 48.29 51.97
N GLU A 105 39.71 47.59 53.09
CA GLU A 105 40.74 46.59 53.26
C GLU A 105 40.34 45.34 52.55
N VAL A 106 41.17 44.90 51.60
CA VAL A 106 40.89 43.70 50.77
C VAL A 106 41.92 42.63 51.05
N ARG A 107 41.46 41.44 51.47
CA ARG A 107 42.27 40.23 51.54
C ARG A 107 41.81 39.28 50.45
N SER A 108 42.70 38.64 49.75
CA SER A 108 42.39 37.78 48.66
C SER A 108 43.30 36.56 48.59
N SER A 109 42.84 35.51 47.86
CA SER A 109 43.65 34.34 47.53
C SER A 109 44.89 34.74 46.73
N ARG A 110 45.97 33.97 46.86
CA ARG A 110 47.19 34.13 46.02
C ARG A 110 46.89 33.98 44.55
N SER A 111 45.90 33.14 44.23
CA SER A 111 45.45 32.91 42.84
C SER A 111 44.93 34.17 42.16
N LEU A 112 44.36 35.14 42.96
CA LEU A 112 43.84 36.40 42.38
C LEU A 112 44.92 37.39 41.98
N TRP A 113 46.18 37.21 42.51
CA TRP A 113 47.33 38.06 42.24
C TRP A 113 47.07 39.53 42.54
N ASP A 114 47.10 40.42 41.57
CA ASP A 114 46.88 41.87 41.71
C ASP A 114 45.46 42.30 41.29
N LYS A 115 44.59 41.33 40.95
CA LYS A 115 43.23 41.58 40.48
C LYS A 115 42.22 41.60 41.66
N LYS A 116 41.01 42.02 41.34
CA LYS A 116 39.88 42.01 42.30
C LYS A 116 38.65 41.33 41.69
N LEU A 117 37.91 40.65 42.50
CA LEU A 117 36.60 40.13 42.07
C LEU A 117 35.59 41.30 42.03
N PRO A 118 34.67 41.30 41.06
CA PRO A 118 33.58 42.24 41.01
C PRO A 118 32.65 42.01 42.20
N LYS A 119 31.92 43.04 42.65
CA LYS A 119 30.91 42.91 43.67
C LYS A 119 29.56 42.58 43.00
N LEU A 120 28.90 41.48 43.38
CA LEU A 120 27.62 41.08 42.84
C LEU A 120 26.49 42.08 43.20
N GLU A 121 26.64 42.80 44.30
CA GLU A 121 25.71 43.86 44.66
C GLU A 121 25.69 45.00 43.63
N GLU A 122 26.87 45.40 43.13
CA GLU A 122 27.00 46.45 42.12
C GLU A 122 26.47 46.01 40.74
N GLN A 123 26.35 44.69 40.50
CA GLN A 123 25.74 44.12 39.33
C GLN A 123 24.22 43.88 39.46
N GLY A 124 23.61 44.30 40.57
CA GLY A 124 22.18 44.20 40.80
C GLY A 124 21.69 42.76 41.12
N THR A 125 22.60 41.86 41.54
CA THR A 125 22.21 40.51 41.95
C THR A 125 21.52 40.52 43.30
N GLU A 126 20.30 39.99 43.37
CA GLU A 126 19.50 39.94 44.59
C GLU A 126 20.02 38.86 45.57
N LEU A 127 19.80 39.12 46.88
CA LEU A 127 20.06 38.13 47.90
C LEU A 127 19.04 37.00 47.85
N THR A 128 19.53 35.76 47.84
CA THR A 128 18.68 34.60 48.03
C THR A 128 18.13 34.51 49.44
N ALA A 129 17.12 33.66 49.69
CA ALA A 129 16.59 33.39 51.03
C ALA A 129 17.67 32.92 52.04
N ALA A 130 18.79 32.40 51.57
CA ALA A 130 19.93 31.98 52.37
C ALA A 130 20.91 33.14 52.70
N GLY A 131 20.60 34.39 52.26
CA GLY A 131 21.44 35.55 52.48
C GLY A 131 22.73 35.56 51.67
N ILE A 132 22.76 34.92 50.52
CA ILE A 132 23.89 34.85 49.57
C ILE A 132 23.44 35.37 48.22
N ARG A 133 24.41 35.95 47.46
CA ARG A 133 24.24 36.25 46.04
C ARG A 133 25.00 35.21 45.22
N ILE A 134 24.46 34.77 44.10
CA ILE A 134 25.08 33.78 43.20
C ILE A 134 24.92 34.29 41.78
N ALA A 135 26.02 34.42 41.04
CA ALA A 135 26.00 34.84 39.66
C ALA A 135 27.20 34.29 38.87
N TYR A 136 27.12 34.39 37.57
CA TYR A 136 28.27 34.28 36.69
C TYR A 136 28.91 35.64 36.51
N VAL A 137 30.25 35.70 36.56
CA VAL A 137 31.03 36.90 36.38
C VAL A 137 32.26 36.64 35.52
N ASP A 138 32.76 37.71 34.89
CA ASP A 138 34.01 37.60 34.15
C ASP A 138 35.18 37.55 35.13
N GLY A 139 36.06 36.59 34.96
CA GLY A 139 37.26 36.42 35.75
C GLY A 139 38.42 37.29 35.27
N PRO A 140 39.57 37.27 36.01
CA PRO A 140 40.74 38.08 35.75
C PRO A 140 41.36 37.89 34.34
N GLU A 141 41.21 36.73 33.70
CA GLU A 141 41.73 36.41 32.37
C GLU A 141 40.60 36.28 31.33
N GLY A 142 39.39 36.74 31.62
CA GLY A 142 38.25 36.67 30.73
C GLY A 142 37.56 35.32 30.71
N GLN A 143 37.91 34.41 31.65
CA GLN A 143 37.17 33.15 31.86
C GLN A 143 35.84 33.44 32.59
N ASN A 144 34.83 32.65 32.39
CA ASN A 144 33.59 32.73 33.15
C ASN A 144 33.78 32.07 34.50
N LEU A 145 33.41 32.80 35.54
CA LEU A 145 33.45 32.32 36.94
C LEU A 145 32.02 32.17 37.48
N ARG A 146 31.77 31.10 38.16
CA ARG A 146 30.61 30.97 39.06
C ARG A 146 31.00 31.53 40.42
N MET A 147 30.32 32.59 40.91
CA MET A 147 30.67 33.31 42.14
C MET A 147 29.52 33.27 43.15
N VAL A 148 29.92 33.10 44.39
CA VAL A 148 29.02 33.20 45.56
C VAL A 148 29.54 34.31 46.47
N GLU A 149 28.67 35.20 46.86
CA GLU A 149 28.98 36.35 47.69
C GLU A 149 28.03 36.44 48.90
N ARG A 150 28.57 36.78 50.07
CA ARG A 150 27.78 36.99 51.29
C ARG A 150 28.23 38.19 52.06
N PRO A 151 27.34 39.14 52.37
CA PRO A 151 27.60 40.18 53.36
C PRO A 151 27.52 39.59 54.77
N VAL A 152 28.50 39.90 55.57
CA VAL A 152 28.61 39.46 56.98
C VAL A 152 28.78 40.70 57.90
N ASP A 153 27.91 40.86 58.88
CA ASP A 153 27.98 41.93 59.91
C ASP A 153 28.39 41.28 61.22
N LEU A 154 29.60 41.56 61.68
CA LEU A 154 30.15 41.09 62.98
C LEU A 154 30.02 42.11 64.11
N GLY A 155 29.15 43.11 63.96
CA GLY A 155 28.90 44.10 64.93
C GLY A 155 30.12 45.02 65.22
N ALA A 156 30.76 44.89 66.36
CA ALA A 156 31.93 45.67 66.73
C ALA A 156 33.19 45.38 65.91
N ASP A 157 33.28 44.19 65.35
CA ASP A 157 34.44 43.72 64.58
C ASP A 157 34.36 44.16 63.11
N GLY A 158 33.24 44.74 62.69
CA GLY A 158 33.09 45.34 61.34
C GLY A 158 32.14 44.60 60.36
N LYS A 159 32.00 45.18 59.17
CA LYS A 159 31.20 44.61 58.09
C LYS A 159 32.10 44.14 57.01
N PHE A 160 31.86 42.87 56.56
CA PHE A 160 32.68 42.22 55.59
C PHE A 160 31.82 41.69 54.41
N LEU A 161 32.38 41.75 53.20
CA LEU A 161 31.84 41.12 52.03
C LEU A 161 32.79 39.98 51.68
N VAL A 162 32.29 38.76 51.85
CA VAL A 162 33.05 37.52 51.53
C VAL A 162 32.59 36.95 50.25
N SER A 163 33.54 36.74 49.34
CA SER A 163 33.29 36.25 47.97
C SER A 163 34.16 35.05 47.66
N VAL A 164 33.60 34.04 47.02
CA VAL A 164 34.31 32.86 46.47
C VAL A 164 33.86 32.63 45.05
N ALA A 165 34.80 32.42 44.17
CA ALA A 165 34.54 32.17 42.77
C ALA A 165 35.35 30.96 42.28
N GLY A 166 34.76 30.19 41.37
CA GLY A 166 35.39 29.08 40.69
C GLY A 166 35.11 29.10 39.18
N ASP A 167 36.05 28.62 38.38
CA ASP A 167 35.92 28.48 36.93
C ASP A 167 34.75 27.56 36.59
N ASP A 168 33.87 28.01 35.70
CA ASP A 168 32.68 27.25 35.25
C ASP A 168 32.98 26.17 34.21
N THR A 169 34.25 26.09 33.76
CA THR A 169 34.67 25.08 32.75
C THR A 169 34.31 23.68 33.19
N GLU A 170 34.43 23.36 34.49
CA GLU A 170 34.03 22.05 35.05
C GLU A 170 32.54 21.81 34.81
N ILE A 171 31.67 22.78 35.04
CA ILE A 171 30.23 22.69 34.82
C ILE A 171 29.92 22.51 33.33
N PHE A 172 30.62 23.30 32.51
CA PHE A 172 30.42 23.27 31.07
C PHE A 172 30.84 21.94 30.46
N ASP A 173 32.02 21.44 30.79
CA ASP A 173 32.57 20.17 30.25
C ASP A 173 31.75 18.95 30.70
N GLU A 174 31.31 18.90 31.94
CA GLU A 174 30.43 17.85 32.44
C GLU A 174 29.06 17.88 31.74
N THR A 175 28.46 19.06 31.62
CA THR A 175 27.16 19.21 30.95
C THR A 175 27.28 18.86 29.46
N ARG A 176 28.32 19.33 28.80
CA ARG A 176 28.57 19.04 27.38
C ARG A 176 28.81 17.54 27.12
N SER A 177 29.59 16.90 27.96
CA SER A 177 29.84 15.46 27.87
C SER A 177 28.54 14.67 28.07
N PHE A 178 27.73 15.05 29.04
CA PHE A 178 26.40 14.45 29.25
C PHE A 178 25.50 14.64 28.03
N ASP A 179 25.44 15.82 27.43
CA ASP A 179 24.62 16.10 26.24
C ASP A 179 25.07 15.27 25.03
N TYR A 180 26.38 15.05 24.83
CA TYR A 180 26.88 14.15 23.80
C TYR A 180 26.46 12.70 24.01
N TYR A 181 26.58 12.17 25.23
CA TYR A 181 26.14 10.81 25.54
C TYR A 181 24.63 10.66 25.43
N LEU A 182 23.89 11.65 25.90
CA LEU A 182 22.42 11.70 25.79
C LEU A 182 21.99 11.71 24.33
N GLY A 183 22.58 12.58 23.50
CA GLY A 183 22.31 12.67 22.07
C GLY A 183 22.62 11.37 21.34
N GLY A 184 23.78 10.77 21.61
CA GLY A 184 24.16 9.46 21.03
C GLY A 184 23.19 8.35 21.41
N THR A 185 22.84 8.27 22.71
CA THR A 185 21.89 7.27 23.23
C THR A 185 20.49 7.44 22.61
N PHE A 186 19.99 8.68 22.54
CA PHE A 186 18.68 8.95 21.94
C PHE A 186 18.64 8.71 20.44
N THR A 187 19.75 8.99 19.74
CA THR A 187 19.88 8.67 18.32
C THR A 187 19.82 7.17 18.10
N ALA A 188 20.61 6.39 18.86
CA ALA A 188 20.60 4.93 18.78
C ALA A 188 19.20 4.35 19.10
N LEU A 189 18.59 4.83 20.19
CA LEU A 189 17.23 4.44 20.57
C LEU A 189 16.21 4.79 19.48
N GLY A 190 16.30 5.98 18.91
CA GLY A 190 15.44 6.44 17.81
C GLY A 190 15.53 5.53 16.59
N ILE A 191 16.75 5.13 16.19
CA ILE A 191 16.97 4.20 15.07
C ILE A 191 16.32 2.84 15.36
N VAL A 192 16.54 2.28 16.55
CA VAL A 192 15.95 0.99 16.96
C VAL A 192 14.43 1.06 16.93
N LEU A 193 13.83 2.11 17.50
CA LEU A 193 12.38 2.29 17.52
C LEU A 193 11.80 2.49 16.13
N LEU A 194 12.48 3.21 15.23
CA LEU A 194 12.08 3.36 13.83
C LEU A 194 12.09 2.01 13.10
N LEU A 195 13.15 1.23 13.25
CA LEU A 195 13.25 -0.09 12.64
C LEU A 195 12.15 -1.02 13.16
N THR A 196 11.90 -1.00 14.47
CA THR A 196 10.81 -1.77 15.09
C THR A 196 9.45 -1.34 14.56
N THR A 197 9.21 -0.04 14.41
CA THR A 197 7.96 0.51 13.85
C THR A 197 7.75 0.06 12.39
N VAL A 198 8.79 0.10 11.55
CA VAL A 198 8.73 -0.40 10.17
C VAL A 198 8.36 -1.88 10.15
N PHE A 199 9.04 -2.69 10.99
CA PHE A 199 8.75 -4.12 11.10
C PHE A 199 7.30 -4.37 11.56
N GLN A 200 6.87 -3.70 12.62
CA GLN A 200 5.52 -3.84 13.18
C GLN A 200 4.42 -3.46 12.19
N VAL A 201 4.58 -2.35 11.46
CA VAL A 201 3.61 -1.91 10.44
C VAL A 201 3.56 -2.90 9.28
N ARG A 202 4.71 -3.36 8.78
CA ARG A 202 4.76 -4.34 7.69
C ARG A 202 4.18 -5.68 8.09
N PHE A 203 4.55 -6.19 9.25
CA PHE A 203 4.05 -7.46 9.75
C PHE A 203 2.55 -7.41 10.08
N GLY A 204 2.10 -6.35 10.75
CA GLY A 204 0.69 -6.17 11.11
C GLY A 204 -0.25 -5.98 9.91
N LEU A 205 0.23 -5.39 8.80
CA LEU A 205 -0.58 -5.18 7.59
C LEU A 205 -0.41 -6.29 6.53
N ALA A 206 0.52 -7.23 6.71
CA ALA A 206 0.74 -8.35 5.78
C ALA A 206 -0.52 -9.19 5.53
N PRO A 207 -1.36 -9.52 6.54
CA PRO A 207 -2.59 -10.30 6.32
C PRO A 207 -3.61 -9.60 5.43
N LEU A 208 -3.74 -8.27 5.51
CA LEU A 208 -4.62 -7.49 4.63
C LEU A 208 -4.17 -7.54 3.16
N LYS A 209 -2.85 -7.51 2.93
CA LYS A 209 -2.30 -7.65 1.59
C LYS A 209 -2.60 -9.04 1.01
N ARG A 210 -2.48 -10.11 1.83
CA ARG A 210 -2.83 -11.48 1.42
C ARG A 210 -4.31 -11.61 1.03
N ILE A 211 -5.23 -11.02 1.79
CA ILE A 211 -6.66 -11.01 1.43
C ILE A 211 -6.86 -10.31 0.08
N SER A 212 -6.24 -9.15 -0.14
CA SER A 212 -6.36 -8.43 -1.41
C SER A 212 -5.84 -9.24 -2.60
N GLU A 213 -4.72 -9.94 -2.44
CA GLU A 213 -4.16 -10.84 -3.46
C GLU A 213 -5.08 -12.04 -3.70
N SER A 214 -5.59 -12.68 -2.63
CA SER A 214 -6.53 -13.81 -2.75
C SER A 214 -7.85 -13.42 -3.41
N ILE A 215 -8.39 -12.23 -3.13
CA ILE A 215 -9.58 -11.71 -3.84
C ILE A 215 -9.28 -11.50 -5.34
N ALA A 216 -8.08 -11.01 -5.69
CA ALA A 216 -7.67 -10.89 -7.08
C ALA A 216 -7.55 -12.26 -7.76
N ASP A 217 -7.07 -13.27 -7.03
CA ASP A 217 -7.00 -14.65 -7.51
C ASP A 217 -8.39 -15.26 -7.70
N ILE A 218 -9.33 -15.04 -6.77
CA ILE A 218 -10.73 -15.45 -6.92
C ILE A 218 -11.36 -14.78 -8.15
N ARG A 219 -11.16 -13.47 -8.32
CA ARG A 219 -11.68 -12.73 -9.47
C ARG A 219 -11.11 -13.21 -10.82
N SER A 220 -9.84 -13.65 -10.81
CA SER A 220 -9.20 -14.22 -12.02
C SER A 220 -9.46 -15.71 -12.20
N GLY A 221 -10.20 -16.34 -11.28
CA GLY A 221 -10.52 -17.76 -11.31
C GLY A 221 -9.41 -18.70 -10.89
N ARG A 222 -8.31 -18.20 -10.34
CA ARG A 222 -7.20 -19.03 -9.83
C ARG A 222 -7.49 -19.64 -8.46
N ALA A 223 -8.43 -19.06 -7.72
CA ALA A 223 -8.87 -19.57 -6.43
C ALA A 223 -10.41 -19.52 -6.34
N GLU A 224 -10.99 -20.37 -5.53
CA GLU A 224 -12.44 -20.44 -5.34
C GLU A 224 -12.91 -19.73 -4.07
N ARG A 225 -12.06 -19.65 -3.06
CA ARG A 225 -12.34 -19.10 -1.72
C ARG A 225 -11.09 -18.44 -1.17
N LEU A 226 -11.30 -17.63 -0.13
CA LEU A 226 -10.22 -17.18 0.73
C LEU A 226 -9.79 -18.34 1.62
N GLU A 227 -8.60 -18.88 1.43
CA GLU A 227 -8.02 -19.97 2.19
C GLU A 227 -6.86 -19.49 3.06
N GLY A 228 -6.61 -20.19 4.17
CA GLY A 228 -5.50 -19.94 5.10
C GLY A 228 -5.95 -19.49 6.49
N GLU A 229 -4.97 -19.40 7.39
CA GLU A 229 -5.19 -18.91 8.75
C GLU A 229 -5.08 -17.37 8.76
N PHE A 230 -6.14 -16.73 9.26
CA PHE A 230 -6.22 -15.28 9.42
C PHE A 230 -6.19 -14.90 10.90
N PRO A 231 -5.57 -13.77 11.28
CA PRO A 231 -5.68 -13.23 12.63
C PRO A 231 -7.15 -13.06 13.06
N VAL A 232 -7.38 -13.13 14.38
CA VAL A 232 -8.74 -13.11 14.96
C VAL A 232 -9.53 -11.87 14.54
N GLU A 233 -8.85 -10.74 14.35
CA GLU A 233 -9.44 -9.47 13.93
C GLU A 233 -9.88 -9.48 12.46
N ILE A 234 -9.27 -10.31 11.64
CA ILE A 234 -9.47 -10.37 10.18
C ILE A 234 -10.31 -11.60 9.79
N ALA A 235 -10.28 -12.66 10.57
CA ALA A 235 -11.02 -13.90 10.32
C ALA A 235 -12.53 -13.69 10.09
N PRO A 236 -13.25 -12.76 10.78
CA PRO A 236 -14.63 -12.46 10.47
C PRO A 236 -14.81 -11.91 9.05
N LEU A 237 -13.94 -11.00 8.60
CA LEU A 237 -13.99 -10.42 7.26
C LEU A 237 -13.80 -11.50 6.17
N ALA A 238 -12.85 -12.42 6.38
CA ALA A 238 -12.62 -13.52 5.44
C ALA A 238 -13.84 -14.45 5.36
N ARG A 239 -14.49 -14.74 6.49
CA ARG A 239 -15.73 -15.56 6.53
C ARG A 239 -16.88 -14.89 5.82
N GLU A 240 -17.15 -13.61 6.08
CA GLU A 240 -18.21 -12.85 5.42
C GLU A 240 -17.96 -12.74 3.91
N THR A 241 -16.68 -12.53 3.50
CA THR A 241 -16.33 -12.52 2.08
C THR A 241 -16.59 -13.87 1.43
N ASN A 242 -16.23 -15.00 2.07
CA ASN A 242 -16.53 -16.33 1.57
C ASN A 242 -18.03 -16.59 1.49
N ALA A 243 -18.81 -16.16 2.50
CA ALA A 243 -20.27 -16.27 2.49
C ALA A 243 -20.90 -15.49 1.32
N LEU A 244 -20.40 -14.30 1.01
CA LEU A 244 -20.85 -13.52 -0.15
C LEU A 244 -20.51 -14.21 -1.47
N ILE A 245 -19.34 -14.83 -1.58
CA ILE A 245 -18.92 -15.60 -2.77
C ILE A 245 -19.86 -16.80 -2.96
N ASP A 246 -20.14 -17.55 -1.89
CA ASP A 246 -21.03 -18.71 -1.94
C ASP A 246 -22.46 -18.30 -2.32
N ALA A 247 -23.01 -17.24 -1.70
CA ALA A 247 -24.32 -16.71 -2.04
C ALA A 247 -24.42 -16.25 -3.50
N ASN A 248 -23.36 -15.60 -4.02
CA ASN A 248 -23.33 -15.19 -5.42
C ASN A 248 -23.32 -16.40 -6.37
N ARG A 249 -22.54 -17.45 -6.05
CA ARG A 249 -22.54 -18.70 -6.82
C ARG A 249 -23.92 -19.36 -6.83
N GLU A 250 -24.59 -19.40 -5.68
CA GLU A 250 -25.93 -19.98 -5.59
C GLU A 250 -26.96 -19.20 -6.43
N ILE A 251 -26.89 -17.87 -6.43
CA ILE A 251 -27.76 -17.01 -7.26
C ILE A 251 -27.54 -17.32 -8.74
N VAL A 252 -26.29 -17.43 -9.18
CA VAL A 252 -25.94 -17.73 -10.57
C VAL A 252 -26.44 -19.13 -10.97
N GLU A 253 -26.26 -20.13 -10.12
CA GLU A 253 -26.69 -21.50 -10.41
C GLU A 253 -28.21 -21.61 -10.44
N ARG A 254 -28.93 -20.95 -9.55
CA ARG A 254 -30.40 -20.84 -9.61
C ARG A 254 -30.85 -20.17 -10.91
N ALA A 255 -30.19 -19.06 -11.31
CA ALA A 255 -30.51 -18.39 -12.58
C ALA A 255 -30.32 -19.32 -13.78
N ARG A 256 -29.24 -20.11 -13.82
CA ARG A 256 -28.97 -21.12 -14.85
C ARG A 256 -30.09 -22.16 -14.92
N THR A 257 -30.45 -22.69 -13.77
CA THR A 257 -31.52 -23.69 -13.67
C THR A 257 -32.88 -23.14 -14.14
N HIS A 258 -33.21 -21.92 -13.75
CA HIS A 258 -34.44 -21.25 -14.19
C HIS A 258 -34.47 -21.02 -15.71
N VAL A 259 -33.38 -20.57 -16.31
CA VAL A 259 -33.26 -20.39 -17.76
C VAL A 259 -33.40 -21.72 -18.48
N GLY A 260 -32.78 -22.81 -17.98
CA GLY A 260 -32.93 -24.16 -18.52
C GLY A 260 -34.38 -24.69 -18.49
N ASN A 261 -35.05 -24.49 -17.35
CA ASN A 261 -36.45 -24.90 -17.21
C ASN A 261 -37.39 -24.10 -18.10
N LEU A 262 -37.17 -22.76 -18.23
CA LEU A 262 -37.95 -21.90 -19.12
C LEU A 262 -37.80 -22.32 -20.59
N ALA A 263 -36.56 -22.66 -21.01
CA ALA A 263 -36.29 -23.19 -22.34
C ALA A 263 -37.15 -24.41 -22.68
N HIS A 264 -37.19 -25.37 -21.74
CA HIS A 264 -37.96 -26.59 -21.94
C HIS A 264 -39.49 -26.32 -21.91
N ALA A 265 -39.96 -25.49 -21.00
CA ALA A 265 -41.39 -25.13 -20.84
C ALA A 265 -41.94 -24.41 -22.09
N ILE A 266 -41.12 -23.62 -22.82
CA ILE A 266 -41.56 -22.93 -24.04
C ILE A 266 -41.43 -23.84 -25.27
N LYS A 267 -40.38 -24.67 -25.35
CA LYS A 267 -40.13 -25.55 -26.53
C LYS A 267 -41.28 -26.54 -26.71
N THR A 268 -41.86 -27.08 -25.65
CA THR A 268 -42.90 -28.09 -25.71
C THR A 268 -44.19 -27.58 -26.38
N PRO A 269 -44.84 -26.48 -25.89
CA PRO A 269 -46.07 -26.00 -26.55
C PRO A 269 -45.80 -25.49 -27.98
N LEU A 270 -44.62 -24.93 -28.23
CA LEU A 270 -44.27 -24.44 -29.56
C LEU A 270 -44.12 -25.60 -30.56
N SER A 271 -43.56 -26.76 -30.12
CA SER A 271 -43.48 -27.95 -30.91
C SER A 271 -44.89 -28.54 -31.22
N VAL A 272 -45.84 -28.45 -30.28
CA VAL A 272 -47.22 -28.87 -30.51
C VAL A 272 -47.88 -28.00 -31.58
N ILE A 273 -47.71 -26.66 -31.51
CA ILE A 273 -48.26 -25.71 -32.48
C ILE A 273 -47.68 -25.99 -33.90
N VAL A 274 -46.36 -26.21 -34.02
CA VAL A 274 -45.71 -26.52 -35.32
C VAL A 274 -46.20 -27.83 -35.86
N ASN A 275 -46.34 -28.89 -35.04
CA ASN A 275 -46.83 -30.19 -35.48
C ASN A 275 -48.27 -30.14 -35.91
N GLU A 276 -49.17 -29.44 -35.20
CA GLU A 276 -50.60 -29.31 -35.54
C GLU A 276 -50.79 -28.48 -36.81
N ALA A 277 -50.07 -27.37 -36.94
CA ALA A 277 -50.08 -26.58 -38.17
C ALA A 277 -49.51 -27.36 -39.36
N GLY A 278 -48.47 -28.18 -39.15
CA GLY A 278 -47.90 -29.06 -40.16
C GLY A 278 -48.83 -30.12 -40.67
N ALA A 279 -49.73 -30.61 -39.83
CA ALA A 279 -50.79 -31.56 -40.23
C ALA A 279 -51.82 -30.97 -41.21
N HIS A 280 -51.89 -29.63 -41.30
CA HIS A 280 -52.80 -28.86 -42.16
C HIS A 280 -52.05 -28.03 -43.19
N ALA A 281 -50.92 -28.49 -43.69
CA ALA A 281 -49.97 -27.73 -44.53
C ALA A 281 -50.53 -27.15 -45.85
N THR A 282 -51.74 -27.61 -46.30
CA THR A 282 -52.41 -27.08 -47.49
C THR A 282 -53.25 -25.80 -47.19
N ASP A 283 -53.44 -25.49 -45.92
CA ASP A 283 -54.19 -24.27 -45.50
C ASP A 283 -53.25 -23.04 -45.44
N PRO A 284 -53.53 -21.95 -46.15
CA PRO A 284 -52.77 -20.72 -46.06
C PRO A 284 -52.64 -20.15 -44.63
N PHE A 285 -53.63 -20.41 -43.77
CA PHE A 285 -53.55 -20.01 -42.38
C PHE A 285 -52.54 -20.88 -41.60
N ALA A 286 -52.51 -22.17 -41.80
CA ALA A 286 -51.56 -23.12 -41.19
C ALA A 286 -50.12 -22.74 -41.60
N ALA A 287 -49.88 -22.39 -42.85
CA ALA A 287 -48.57 -21.91 -43.33
C ALA A 287 -48.12 -20.67 -42.59
N LYS A 288 -49.01 -19.69 -42.33
CA LYS A 288 -48.75 -18.46 -41.59
C LYS A 288 -48.48 -18.73 -40.11
N VAL A 289 -49.20 -19.67 -39.49
CA VAL A 289 -48.94 -20.12 -38.11
C VAL A 289 -47.58 -20.80 -37.96
N MET A 290 -47.21 -21.63 -38.92
CA MET A 290 -45.87 -22.27 -38.95
C MET A 290 -44.76 -21.21 -39.06
N GLU A 291 -44.88 -20.23 -39.96
CA GLU A 291 -43.91 -19.16 -40.09
C GLU A 291 -43.72 -18.38 -38.79
N GLN A 292 -44.84 -18.00 -38.12
CA GLN A 292 -44.75 -17.28 -36.83
C GLN A 292 -44.23 -18.15 -35.69
N ALA A 293 -44.55 -19.44 -35.66
CA ALA A 293 -44.01 -20.36 -34.67
C ALA A 293 -42.50 -20.59 -34.84
N ASP A 294 -42.01 -20.62 -36.06
CA ASP A 294 -40.55 -20.67 -36.34
C ASP A 294 -39.84 -19.40 -35.86
N VAL A 295 -40.41 -18.21 -36.17
CA VAL A 295 -39.89 -16.92 -35.67
C VAL A 295 -39.88 -16.89 -34.14
N MET A 296 -40.95 -17.33 -33.48
CA MET A 296 -40.97 -17.39 -31.99
C MET A 296 -39.97 -18.39 -31.46
N ARG A 297 -39.77 -19.55 -32.09
CA ARG A 297 -38.77 -20.55 -31.69
C ARG A 297 -37.35 -19.93 -31.74
N ASP A 298 -37.02 -19.23 -32.81
CA ASP A 298 -35.71 -18.62 -33.00
C ASP A 298 -35.47 -17.45 -32.02
N GLN A 299 -36.49 -16.60 -31.76
CA GLN A 299 -36.39 -15.53 -30.74
C GLN A 299 -36.21 -16.09 -29.32
N VAL A 300 -36.99 -17.12 -28.95
CA VAL A 300 -36.90 -17.76 -27.65
C VAL A 300 -35.54 -18.41 -27.47
N ALA A 301 -35.05 -19.15 -28.46
CA ALA A 301 -33.73 -19.78 -28.46
C ALA A 301 -32.64 -18.71 -28.25
N HIS A 302 -32.72 -17.57 -28.95
CA HIS A 302 -31.82 -16.47 -28.83
C HIS A 302 -31.83 -15.82 -27.43
N HIS A 303 -33.02 -15.51 -26.86
CA HIS A 303 -33.12 -14.92 -25.53
C HIS A 303 -32.66 -15.86 -24.43
N LEU A 304 -32.92 -17.15 -24.55
CA LEU A 304 -32.46 -18.17 -23.62
C LEU A 304 -30.93 -18.31 -23.67
N GLU A 305 -30.34 -18.26 -24.85
CA GLU A 305 -28.90 -18.31 -25.00
C GLU A 305 -28.21 -17.07 -24.41
N ARG A 306 -28.75 -15.85 -24.68
CA ARG A 306 -28.26 -14.65 -24.01
C ARG A 306 -28.35 -14.71 -22.49
N ALA A 307 -29.44 -15.26 -21.95
CA ALA A 307 -29.60 -15.41 -20.50
C ALA A 307 -28.62 -16.46 -19.94
N ARG A 308 -28.35 -17.56 -20.67
CA ARG A 308 -27.31 -18.52 -20.32
C ARG A 308 -25.93 -17.92 -20.34
N ILE A 309 -25.61 -17.17 -21.40
CA ILE A 309 -24.33 -16.45 -21.56
C ILE A 309 -24.15 -15.45 -20.38
N ALA A 310 -25.16 -14.63 -20.07
CA ALA A 310 -25.10 -13.69 -18.95
C ALA A 310 -24.89 -14.37 -17.60
N ALA A 311 -25.49 -15.55 -17.38
CA ALA A 311 -25.30 -16.36 -16.17
C ALA A 311 -23.92 -17.04 -16.09
N ARG A 312 -23.22 -17.23 -17.21
CA ARG A 312 -21.88 -17.83 -17.29
C ARG A 312 -20.74 -16.86 -16.94
N VAL A 313 -20.94 -15.54 -17.10
CA VAL A 313 -19.91 -14.50 -16.85
C VAL A 313 -19.27 -14.58 -15.45
N SER A 314 -19.94 -15.22 -14.49
CA SER A 314 -19.48 -15.30 -13.09
C SER A 314 -18.53 -16.46 -12.77
N VAL A 315 -18.20 -17.35 -13.71
CA VAL A 315 -17.38 -18.56 -13.45
C VAL A 315 -16.22 -18.66 -14.45
N VAL A 316 -15.33 -17.71 -14.45
CA VAL A 316 -14.11 -17.68 -15.31
C VAL A 316 -12.96 -18.43 -14.64
N ALA A 317 -13.20 -19.58 -14.05
CA ALA A 317 -12.16 -20.36 -13.38
C ALA A 317 -11.75 -21.64 -14.12
N THR A 318 -12.45 -21.99 -15.21
CA THR A 318 -12.22 -23.26 -15.87
C THR A 318 -11.16 -23.13 -16.96
N VAL A 319 -10.21 -24.05 -16.98
CA VAL A 319 -9.19 -24.19 -18.03
C VAL A 319 -9.52 -25.43 -18.86
N THR A 320 -9.65 -25.23 -20.16
CA THR A 320 -9.98 -26.34 -21.11
C THR A 320 -8.77 -26.64 -21.99
N GLU A 321 -8.40 -27.90 -22.09
CA GLU A 321 -7.44 -28.38 -23.08
C GLU A 321 -8.09 -28.34 -24.47
N VAL A 322 -7.47 -27.60 -25.41
CA VAL A 322 -8.08 -27.30 -26.70
C VAL A 322 -7.98 -28.46 -27.66
N ALA A 323 -6.82 -29.08 -27.81
CA ALA A 323 -6.58 -30.14 -28.80
C ALA A 323 -7.54 -31.34 -28.66
N PRO A 324 -7.84 -31.89 -27.46
CA PRO A 324 -8.81 -32.96 -27.30
C PRO A 324 -10.25 -32.57 -27.68
N ALA A 325 -10.66 -31.31 -27.39
CA ALA A 325 -11.98 -30.80 -27.73
C ALA A 325 -12.17 -30.67 -29.24
N ILE A 326 -11.19 -30.09 -29.95
CA ILE A 326 -11.20 -29.92 -31.40
C ILE A 326 -11.23 -31.29 -32.11
N GLU A 327 -10.43 -32.24 -31.61
CA GLU A 327 -10.40 -33.60 -32.22
C GLU A 327 -11.74 -34.35 -32.02
N ALA A 328 -12.43 -34.14 -30.92
CA ALA A 328 -13.78 -34.68 -30.70
C ALA A 328 -14.80 -34.04 -31.68
N LEU A 329 -14.70 -32.74 -31.92
CA LEU A 329 -15.53 -32.00 -32.86
C LEU A 329 -15.25 -32.47 -34.30
N ARG A 330 -13.98 -32.63 -34.70
CA ARG A 330 -13.61 -33.18 -36.05
C ARG A 330 -14.34 -34.47 -36.33
N ARG A 331 -14.22 -35.46 -35.43
CA ARG A 331 -14.89 -36.77 -35.57
C ARG A 331 -16.40 -36.67 -35.67
N THR A 332 -16.99 -35.73 -34.95
CA THR A 332 -18.46 -35.51 -34.97
C THR A 332 -18.89 -34.90 -36.31
N MET A 333 -18.19 -33.88 -36.79
CA MET A 333 -18.50 -33.18 -38.03
C MET A 333 -18.28 -34.06 -39.27
N GLU A 334 -17.25 -34.91 -39.28
CA GLU A 334 -17.06 -35.91 -40.35
C GLU A 334 -18.21 -36.91 -40.41
N LYS A 335 -18.80 -37.31 -39.29
CA LYS A 335 -19.98 -38.17 -39.27
C LYS A 335 -21.22 -37.46 -39.81
N ILE A 336 -21.46 -36.23 -39.39
CA ILE A 336 -22.63 -35.42 -39.80
C ILE A 336 -22.58 -35.15 -41.32
N HIS A 337 -21.41 -34.78 -41.84
CA HIS A 337 -21.24 -34.38 -43.25
C HIS A 337 -20.69 -35.49 -44.14
N ARG A 338 -20.73 -36.77 -43.69
CA ARG A 338 -20.24 -37.96 -44.44
C ARG A 338 -20.82 -38.04 -45.85
N GLY A 339 -22.10 -37.70 -46.01
CA GLY A 339 -22.76 -37.73 -47.31
C GLY A 339 -22.22 -36.74 -48.34
N ARG A 340 -21.43 -35.74 -47.91
CA ARG A 340 -20.81 -34.74 -48.79
C ARG A 340 -19.34 -35.03 -49.11
N GLY A 341 -18.72 -36.02 -48.48
CA GLY A 341 -17.32 -36.37 -48.68
C GLY A 341 -16.33 -35.30 -48.21
N ILE A 342 -16.69 -34.45 -47.25
CA ILE A 342 -15.83 -33.40 -46.74
C ILE A 342 -14.78 -33.99 -45.79
N VAL A 343 -13.51 -33.64 -46.01
CA VAL A 343 -12.37 -34.01 -45.16
C VAL A 343 -12.06 -32.86 -44.22
N VAL A 344 -11.99 -33.15 -42.92
CA VAL A 344 -11.64 -32.14 -41.88
C VAL A 344 -10.24 -32.45 -41.37
N GLU A 345 -9.30 -31.58 -41.66
CA GLU A 345 -7.91 -31.66 -41.19
C GLU A 345 -7.70 -30.75 -39.98
N VAL A 346 -6.91 -31.20 -38.98
CA VAL A 346 -6.66 -30.46 -37.74
C VAL A 346 -5.16 -30.39 -37.47
N GLU A 347 -4.66 -29.19 -37.29
CA GLU A 347 -3.33 -28.91 -36.77
C GLU A 347 -3.48 -28.07 -35.46
N ALA A 348 -3.19 -28.68 -34.32
CA ALA A 348 -3.38 -28.03 -33.03
C ALA A 348 -2.13 -28.19 -32.18
N ASP A 349 -1.70 -27.07 -31.57
CA ASP A 349 -0.67 -27.09 -30.52
C ASP A 349 -1.17 -27.93 -29.33
N PRO A 350 -0.47 -29.03 -28.97
CA PRO A 350 -0.88 -29.89 -27.87
C PRO A 350 -0.91 -29.18 -26.51
N SER A 351 -0.17 -28.08 -26.36
CA SER A 351 -0.09 -27.29 -25.12
C SER A 351 -1.18 -26.22 -25.04
N ALA A 352 -1.95 -26.00 -26.10
CA ALA A 352 -2.97 -24.96 -26.17
C ALA A 352 -4.06 -25.16 -25.13
N LYS A 353 -4.28 -24.14 -24.31
CA LYS A 353 -5.32 -24.12 -23.28
C LYS A 353 -6.18 -22.87 -23.42
N PHE A 354 -7.48 -23.06 -23.31
CA PHE A 354 -8.49 -22.02 -23.32
C PHE A 354 -8.90 -21.67 -21.88
N ARG A 355 -8.89 -20.38 -21.52
CA ARG A 355 -9.42 -19.91 -20.25
C ARG A 355 -10.93 -19.74 -20.34
N GLY A 356 -11.65 -20.84 -20.25
CA GLY A 356 -13.10 -20.89 -20.37
C GLY A 356 -13.65 -22.29 -20.29
N GLU A 357 -14.98 -22.41 -20.36
CA GLU A 357 -15.69 -23.69 -20.29
C GLU A 357 -15.53 -24.48 -21.60
N ARG A 358 -15.37 -25.79 -21.47
CA ARG A 358 -15.24 -26.70 -22.58
C ARG A 358 -16.47 -26.65 -23.52
N GLN A 359 -17.66 -26.56 -22.96
CA GLN A 359 -18.89 -26.49 -23.72
C GLN A 359 -18.95 -25.24 -24.61
N ASP A 360 -18.48 -24.08 -24.10
CA ASP A 360 -18.47 -22.83 -24.87
C ASP A 360 -17.44 -22.89 -26.01
N LEU A 361 -16.27 -23.49 -25.77
CA LEU A 361 -15.30 -23.75 -26.82
C LEU A 361 -15.87 -24.67 -27.90
N GLU A 362 -16.50 -25.79 -27.50
CA GLU A 362 -17.14 -26.75 -28.43
C GLU A 362 -18.30 -26.09 -29.20
N GLU A 363 -19.05 -25.18 -28.59
CA GLU A 363 -20.12 -24.44 -29.25
C GLU A 363 -19.59 -23.41 -30.26
N MET A 364 -18.59 -22.62 -29.89
CA MET A 364 -17.95 -21.63 -30.79
C MET A 364 -17.32 -22.32 -31.99
N VAL A 365 -16.43 -23.29 -31.75
CA VAL A 365 -15.70 -23.96 -32.80
C VAL A 365 -16.64 -24.85 -33.61
N GLY A 366 -17.59 -25.52 -32.95
CA GLY A 366 -18.60 -26.34 -33.62
C GLY A 366 -19.42 -25.56 -34.64
N ASN A 367 -19.88 -24.35 -34.29
CA ASN A 367 -20.59 -23.48 -35.24
C ASN A 367 -19.71 -23.03 -36.42
N LEU A 368 -18.42 -22.75 -36.19
CA LEU A 368 -17.50 -22.38 -37.27
C LEU A 368 -17.23 -23.56 -38.22
N VAL A 369 -16.98 -24.76 -37.66
CA VAL A 369 -16.67 -25.96 -38.44
C VAL A 369 -17.90 -26.46 -39.20
N ASP A 370 -19.11 -26.46 -38.58
CA ASP A 370 -20.35 -26.80 -39.24
C ASP A 370 -20.64 -25.86 -40.41
N ASN A 371 -20.42 -24.55 -40.20
CA ASN A 371 -20.52 -23.56 -41.26
C ASN A 371 -19.52 -23.82 -42.38
N ALA A 372 -18.24 -24.05 -42.07
CA ALA A 372 -17.22 -24.41 -43.07
C ALA A 372 -17.59 -25.67 -43.82
N CYS A 373 -18.01 -26.75 -43.15
CA CYS A 373 -18.47 -27.98 -43.79
C CYS A 373 -19.69 -27.78 -44.70
N LYS A 374 -20.60 -26.87 -44.45
CA LYS A 374 -21.75 -26.53 -45.31
C LYS A 374 -21.33 -25.84 -46.61
N TRP A 375 -20.27 -25.07 -46.63
CA TRP A 375 -19.85 -24.25 -47.73
C TRP A 375 -18.62 -24.78 -48.46
N ALA A 376 -17.81 -25.64 -47.84
CA ALA A 376 -16.66 -26.26 -48.43
C ALA A 376 -17.02 -27.06 -49.71
N ALA A 377 -16.11 -27.09 -50.67
CA ALA A 377 -16.14 -27.96 -51.81
C ALA A 377 -15.70 -29.38 -51.47
N SER A 378 -14.59 -29.55 -50.76
CA SER A 378 -14.01 -30.86 -50.42
C SER A 378 -13.29 -30.90 -49.07
N ARG A 379 -12.78 -29.77 -48.55
CA ARG A 379 -11.86 -29.74 -47.41
C ARG A 379 -12.10 -28.59 -46.48
N VAL A 380 -11.96 -28.85 -45.16
CA VAL A 380 -11.94 -27.87 -44.08
C VAL A 380 -10.65 -28.08 -43.30
N PHE A 381 -9.93 -27.00 -43.03
CA PHE A 381 -8.69 -27.00 -42.24
C PHE A 381 -8.89 -26.21 -40.94
N ILE A 382 -8.53 -26.80 -39.79
CA ILE A 382 -8.60 -26.18 -38.49
C ILE A 382 -7.18 -26.06 -37.95
N GLU A 383 -6.74 -24.82 -37.68
CA GLU A 383 -5.43 -24.54 -37.11
C GLU A 383 -5.61 -23.90 -35.71
N VAL A 384 -4.83 -24.37 -34.74
CA VAL A 384 -4.84 -23.85 -33.37
C VAL A 384 -3.44 -23.40 -32.97
N LEU A 385 -3.30 -22.12 -32.71
CA LEU A 385 -2.03 -21.47 -32.33
C LEU A 385 -2.15 -20.74 -31.02
N VAL A 386 -1.04 -20.67 -30.24
CA VAL A 386 -0.92 -19.86 -29.04
C VAL A 386 0.07 -18.73 -29.32
N GLU A 387 -0.41 -17.50 -29.28
CA GLU A 387 0.42 -16.30 -29.42
C GLU A 387 0.89 -15.82 -28.08
N ALA A 388 2.20 -15.64 -27.92
CA ALA A 388 2.80 -15.09 -26.73
C ALA A 388 2.40 -13.60 -26.54
N PRO A 389 2.26 -13.11 -25.28
CA PRO A 389 1.84 -11.75 -25.05
C PRO A 389 2.86 -10.72 -25.55
N HIS A 390 2.41 -9.74 -26.33
CA HIS A 390 3.24 -8.63 -26.83
C HIS A 390 3.58 -7.60 -25.73
N GLN A 391 2.85 -7.60 -24.61
CA GLN A 391 3.08 -6.74 -23.44
C GLN A 391 3.00 -7.57 -22.17
N ALA A 392 3.86 -7.27 -21.18
CA ALA A 392 3.95 -7.99 -19.91
C ALA A 392 2.65 -8.02 -19.06
N SER A 393 1.66 -7.19 -19.40
CA SER A 393 0.35 -7.12 -18.74
C SER A 393 -0.78 -7.87 -19.43
N ALA A 394 -0.57 -8.33 -20.68
CA ALA A 394 -1.55 -9.10 -21.45
C ALA A 394 -1.22 -10.59 -21.37
N GLY A 395 -2.20 -11.45 -21.07
CA GLY A 395 -2.03 -12.90 -21.13
C GLY A 395 -1.84 -13.41 -22.58
N PRO A 396 -1.41 -14.68 -22.77
CA PRO A 396 -1.31 -15.29 -24.08
C PRO A 396 -2.68 -15.34 -24.77
N ARG A 397 -2.67 -15.32 -26.11
CA ARG A 397 -3.88 -15.43 -26.92
C ARG A 397 -3.93 -16.73 -27.64
N LEU A 398 -5.10 -17.36 -27.67
CA LEU A 398 -5.42 -18.56 -28.39
C LEU A 398 -6.10 -18.17 -29.70
N HIS A 399 -5.55 -18.59 -30.83
CA HIS A 399 -6.11 -18.41 -32.16
C HIS A 399 -6.64 -19.77 -32.64
N VAL A 400 -7.93 -19.83 -33.00
CA VAL A 400 -8.55 -20.95 -33.67
C VAL A 400 -8.98 -20.50 -35.06
N ILE A 401 -8.32 -20.99 -36.09
CA ILE A 401 -8.53 -20.60 -37.46
C ILE A 401 -9.24 -21.75 -38.17
N VAL A 402 -10.36 -21.48 -38.83
CA VAL A 402 -11.12 -22.44 -39.62
C VAL A 402 -11.19 -21.95 -41.06
N ASP A 403 -10.56 -22.70 -41.97
CA ASP A 403 -10.50 -22.40 -43.38
C ASP A 403 -11.30 -23.43 -44.19
N ASP A 404 -12.11 -22.98 -45.16
CA ASP A 404 -12.76 -23.86 -46.14
C ASP A 404 -12.21 -23.63 -47.56
N ASP A 405 -12.50 -24.55 -48.43
CA ASP A 405 -12.17 -24.51 -49.86
C ASP A 405 -13.37 -24.18 -50.75
N GLY A 406 -14.39 -23.49 -50.19
CA GLY A 406 -15.61 -23.11 -50.90
C GLY A 406 -15.43 -21.86 -51.77
N ARG A 407 -16.55 -21.26 -52.16
CA ARG A 407 -16.56 -20.05 -53.02
C ARG A 407 -15.97 -18.80 -52.34
N GLY A 408 -15.83 -18.84 -51.01
CA GLY A 408 -15.48 -17.68 -50.23
C GLY A 408 -16.59 -16.60 -50.21
N LEU A 409 -16.30 -15.48 -49.56
CA LEU A 409 -17.17 -14.32 -49.48
C LEU A 409 -16.42 -13.06 -49.93
N SER A 410 -17.09 -12.22 -50.71
CA SER A 410 -16.60 -10.87 -51.01
C SER A 410 -16.56 -9.99 -49.74
N GLU A 411 -15.85 -8.88 -49.76
CA GLU A 411 -15.74 -7.99 -48.62
C GLU A 411 -17.12 -7.41 -48.15
N ALA A 412 -17.98 -7.10 -49.14
CA ALA A 412 -19.35 -6.66 -48.88
C ALA A 412 -20.19 -7.77 -48.24
N GLU A 413 -20.10 -9.03 -48.72
CA GLU A 413 -20.79 -10.18 -48.17
C GLU A 413 -20.28 -10.50 -46.75
N ARG A 414 -18.97 -10.43 -46.48
CA ARG A 414 -18.39 -10.61 -45.11
C ARG A 414 -18.93 -9.61 -44.10
N THR A 415 -19.03 -8.33 -44.49
CA THR A 415 -19.62 -7.28 -43.66
C THR A 415 -21.11 -7.52 -43.41
N GLN A 416 -21.82 -8.07 -44.39
CA GLN A 416 -23.26 -8.38 -44.29
C GLN A 416 -23.51 -9.58 -43.38
N VAL A 417 -22.76 -10.66 -43.51
CA VAL A 417 -22.88 -11.89 -42.68
C VAL A 417 -22.45 -11.67 -41.25
N SER A 418 -21.55 -10.70 -40.98
CA SER A 418 -21.20 -10.27 -39.64
C SER A 418 -22.34 -9.49 -38.92
N ARG A 419 -23.36 -9.04 -39.66
CA ARG A 419 -24.57 -8.43 -39.10
C ARG A 419 -25.58 -9.52 -38.74
N ARG A 420 -26.20 -9.39 -37.58
CA ARG A 420 -27.13 -10.37 -37.00
C ARG A 420 -28.25 -10.79 -37.96
N GLY A 421 -28.44 -12.12 -38.07
CA GLY A 421 -29.62 -12.71 -38.70
C GLY A 421 -29.71 -12.60 -40.23
N GLN A 422 -28.67 -12.14 -40.94
CA GLN A 422 -28.68 -12.07 -42.40
C GLN A 422 -28.10 -13.33 -43.01
N ARG A 423 -28.91 -13.96 -43.86
CA ARG A 423 -28.52 -15.10 -44.68
C ARG A 423 -28.27 -14.64 -46.12
N LEU A 424 -27.13 -15.05 -46.70
CA LEU A 424 -26.81 -14.77 -48.09
C LEU A 424 -27.48 -15.74 -49.05
N ASP A 425 -27.86 -16.93 -48.57
CA ASP A 425 -28.49 -17.98 -49.37
C ASP A 425 -29.50 -18.75 -48.50
N GLU A 426 -30.79 -18.64 -48.88
CA GLU A 426 -31.90 -19.31 -48.20
C GLU A 426 -32.10 -20.76 -48.65
N SER A 427 -31.38 -21.19 -49.68
CA SER A 427 -31.51 -22.54 -50.23
C SER A 427 -30.85 -23.65 -49.39
N LYS A 428 -29.95 -23.29 -48.46
CA LYS A 428 -29.27 -24.24 -47.56
C LYS A 428 -29.88 -24.22 -46.15
N PRO A 429 -30.00 -25.39 -45.47
CA PRO A 429 -30.58 -25.47 -44.15
C PRO A 429 -29.70 -24.80 -43.09
N GLY A 430 -30.29 -23.93 -42.23
CA GLY A 430 -29.60 -23.28 -41.09
C GLY A 430 -30.35 -22.04 -40.59
N SER A 431 -30.24 -21.73 -39.29
CA SER A 431 -30.91 -20.58 -38.64
C SER A 431 -30.26 -19.23 -38.93
N GLY A 432 -29.08 -19.16 -39.52
CA GLY A 432 -28.30 -17.93 -39.69
C GLY A 432 -27.73 -17.35 -38.37
N LEU A 433 -27.86 -18.05 -37.25
CA LEU A 433 -27.47 -17.60 -35.93
C LEU A 433 -26.05 -18.02 -35.49
N GLY A 434 -25.43 -19.02 -36.19
CA GLY A 434 -24.18 -19.62 -35.75
C GLY A 434 -23.04 -18.60 -35.59
N LEU A 435 -22.81 -17.70 -36.56
CA LEU A 435 -21.75 -16.68 -36.46
C LEU A 435 -22.05 -15.62 -35.42
N SER A 436 -23.31 -15.28 -35.17
CA SER A 436 -23.68 -14.32 -34.12
C SER A 436 -23.45 -14.92 -32.73
N ILE A 437 -23.74 -16.19 -32.52
CA ILE A 437 -23.43 -16.94 -31.27
C ILE A 437 -21.93 -16.94 -31.04
N VAL A 438 -21.12 -17.27 -32.05
CA VAL A 438 -19.66 -17.24 -31.90
C VAL A 438 -19.13 -15.86 -31.53
N THR A 439 -19.65 -14.81 -32.19
CA THR A 439 -19.23 -13.44 -31.90
C THR A 439 -19.59 -13.01 -30.45
N GLU A 440 -20.80 -13.36 -29.98
CA GLU A 440 -21.26 -13.03 -28.64
C GLU A 440 -20.48 -13.81 -27.57
N LEU A 441 -20.25 -15.11 -27.76
CA LEU A 441 -19.43 -15.92 -26.87
C LEU A 441 -17.97 -15.46 -26.84
N ALA A 442 -17.37 -15.18 -27.99
CA ALA A 442 -16.01 -14.68 -28.08
C ALA A 442 -15.88 -13.35 -27.29
N ALA A 443 -16.79 -12.42 -27.52
CA ALA A 443 -16.80 -11.12 -26.81
C ALA A 443 -16.97 -11.29 -25.28
N LEU A 444 -17.73 -12.27 -24.83
CA LEU A 444 -17.88 -12.62 -23.41
C LEU A 444 -16.54 -12.95 -22.75
N TYR A 445 -15.71 -13.71 -23.45
CA TYR A 445 -14.38 -14.08 -22.99
C TYR A 445 -13.31 -13.02 -23.30
N GLY A 446 -13.70 -11.83 -23.79
CA GLY A 446 -12.77 -10.76 -24.19
C GLY A 446 -11.97 -11.09 -25.45
N GLY A 447 -12.50 -12.01 -26.25
CA GLY A 447 -11.99 -12.40 -27.55
C GLY A 447 -12.68 -11.69 -28.72
N SER A 448 -12.44 -12.16 -29.93
CA SER A 448 -13.05 -11.63 -31.15
C SER A 448 -13.11 -12.69 -32.26
N LEU A 449 -14.07 -12.52 -33.19
CA LEU A 449 -14.17 -13.27 -34.41
C LEU A 449 -13.87 -12.35 -35.59
N SER A 450 -12.99 -12.75 -36.48
CA SER A 450 -12.71 -12.11 -37.78
C SER A 450 -12.96 -13.03 -38.94
N LEU A 451 -13.46 -12.48 -40.07
CA LEU A 451 -13.71 -13.22 -41.30
C LEU A 451 -12.78 -12.69 -42.39
N GLY A 452 -11.99 -13.59 -42.97
CA GLY A 452 -11.03 -13.32 -44.03
C GLY A 452 -11.21 -14.22 -45.25
N ARG A 453 -10.26 -14.16 -46.18
CA ARG A 453 -10.16 -15.10 -47.31
C ARG A 453 -9.18 -16.21 -46.96
N ALA A 454 -9.61 -17.46 -47.12
CA ALA A 454 -8.74 -18.61 -46.90
C ALA A 454 -7.64 -18.69 -48.00
N PRO A 455 -6.45 -19.21 -47.68
CA PRO A 455 -5.40 -19.48 -48.70
C PRO A 455 -5.87 -20.39 -49.81
N THR A 456 -6.80 -21.29 -49.52
CA THR A 456 -7.45 -22.21 -50.43
C THR A 456 -8.51 -21.55 -51.32
N GLY A 457 -8.83 -20.27 -51.11
CA GLY A 457 -9.79 -19.48 -51.88
C GLY A 457 -11.16 -19.31 -51.23
N GLY A 458 -11.49 -20.13 -50.23
CA GLY A 458 -12.75 -20.06 -49.47
C GLY A 458 -12.78 -19.00 -48.37
N LEU A 459 -13.56 -19.24 -47.33
CA LEU A 459 -13.69 -18.36 -46.18
C LEU A 459 -12.71 -18.78 -45.05
N ARG A 460 -12.02 -17.81 -44.49
CA ARG A 460 -11.27 -17.94 -43.23
C ARG A 460 -12.08 -17.33 -42.09
N ALA A 461 -12.34 -18.09 -41.05
CA ALA A 461 -12.89 -17.63 -39.81
C ALA A 461 -11.82 -17.75 -38.73
N GLU A 462 -11.35 -16.62 -38.18
CA GLU A 462 -10.36 -16.56 -37.13
C GLU A 462 -11.01 -16.13 -35.83
N LEU A 463 -10.99 -17.03 -34.84
CA LEU A 463 -11.50 -16.85 -33.49
C LEU A 463 -10.31 -16.63 -32.55
N VAL A 464 -10.27 -15.48 -31.91
CA VAL A 464 -9.22 -15.12 -30.94
C VAL A 464 -9.82 -15.12 -29.51
N LEU A 465 -9.22 -15.92 -28.64
CA LEU A 465 -9.70 -16.13 -27.26
C LEU A 465 -8.55 -15.92 -26.24
N PRO A 466 -8.85 -15.78 -24.94
CA PRO A 466 -7.81 -15.78 -23.90
C PRO A 466 -7.22 -17.18 -23.75
N GLY A 467 -5.90 -17.28 -23.93
CA GLY A 467 -5.10 -18.50 -23.73
C GLY A 467 -4.46 -18.57 -22.34
N ILE A 468 -3.78 -19.68 -22.08
CA ILE A 468 -2.90 -19.88 -20.91
C ILE A 468 -1.60 -20.51 -21.38
#